data_94ec36075cda29d8a7c6ca6870fa5d53
#
_entry.id   94ec36075cda29d8a7c6ca6870fa5d53
#
_cell.length_a   1.000
_cell.length_b   1.000
_cell.length_c   1.000
_cell.angle_alpha   90.00
_cell.angle_beta   90.00
_cell.angle_gamma   90.00
#
_symmetry.space_group_name_H-M   'P 1'
#
loop_
_entity.id
_entity.type
_entity.pdbx_description
1 polymer ?
#
loop_
_entity_poly.entity_id
_entity_poly.type
_entity_poly.pdbx_seq_one_letter_code
_entity_poly.pdbx_strand_id
1 'polypeptide(L)'
;METPSESTSSSISVDPKDDKKEETTVDNLGKSIYLIQLGDANYDESLKLAEQYKAEGNKCLQENSFAMAIAKYTQAIELKIETPKNAIYYSNRAFVNTKIENYGSAIEDANEAIKCDPTYLKAYFRRSSANLCLFKYDEALKDLVFLLQKLPGDATLKDKIDRTKKLKKKSLFWECFSSEGRSGSRLSLKALYDKYTVEPSYTGSKLPDDFKYDLEWIKKLIENLKNKQYLHQKYLLYLMIKAKEIFEKQPSLIDVNFTDREITVCGDIHGQFYDLINIFEKNGYPSEENPYLFNGDFIDRGNYGIECITVLLCFKVLYPNHFFLARGNHEAKRLNKIYGFEKEVYEKYNEEIYNGFGELFNTLPLGHIINKKIMVVHGGIFSKDGVTLDQIKKENRFREIPDEGIMSEILWSDPSNEMGRHPSKRGMGMTFGPDVAEKFLKDNGLDLLIRSHEVKQNGYEILEGGKVYTVFSAPNYCDQMGNKGAYIRINPENKLNVQTFEAVPHPNEAPMKYINNWMY
;
A
#
# COMPACT_ATOMS: atom_id res chain seq x y z
N MET A 1 -39.61 -13.67 19.45
CA MET A 1 -39.15 -13.32 18.09
C MET A 1 -38.92 -11.82 18.10
N GLU A 2 -37.79 -11.41 18.59
CA GLU A 2 -37.39 -10.01 18.69
C GLU A 2 -36.21 -9.81 17.74
N THR A 3 -36.38 -8.88 16.83
CA THR A 3 -35.35 -8.41 15.91
C THR A 3 -34.34 -7.57 16.67
N PRO A 4 -33.02 -7.73 16.46
CA PRO A 4 -32.03 -6.85 17.08
C PRO A 4 -32.05 -5.48 16.40
N SER A 5 -32.14 -4.45 17.23
CA SER A 5 -32.02 -3.04 16.85
C SER A 5 -30.64 -2.75 16.22
N GLU A 6 -30.66 -2.14 15.05
CA GLU A 6 -29.50 -1.56 14.39
C GLU A 6 -28.88 -0.47 15.29
N SER A 7 -27.66 -0.70 15.73
CA SER A 7 -26.83 0.34 16.33
C SER A 7 -26.32 1.23 15.20
N THR A 8 -26.90 2.42 15.08
CA THR A 8 -26.44 3.49 14.20
C THR A 8 -25.05 3.95 14.61
N SER A 9 -24.02 3.52 13.89
CA SER A 9 -22.70 4.13 13.97
C SER A 9 -22.78 5.52 13.34
N SER A 10 -22.69 6.57 14.16
CA SER A 10 -22.56 7.95 13.67
C SER A 10 -21.18 8.12 13.03
N SER A 11 -21.07 7.82 11.76
CA SER A 11 -19.91 8.18 10.95
C SER A 11 -19.94 9.70 10.74
N ILE A 12 -18.84 10.38 11.02
CA ILE A 12 -18.63 11.78 10.59
C ILE A 12 -18.44 11.74 9.07
N SER A 13 -19.54 11.69 8.33
CA SER A 13 -19.53 11.76 6.87
C SER A 13 -19.43 13.24 6.44
N VAL A 14 -18.84 13.46 5.29
CA VAL A 14 -18.90 14.77 4.61
C VAL A 14 -20.34 14.92 4.07
N ASP A 15 -21.26 15.40 4.90
CA ASP A 15 -22.62 15.68 4.46
C ASP A 15 -22.69 17.13 3.95
N PRO A 16 -23.09 17.36 2.69
CA PRO A 16 -23.26 18.73 2.15
C PRO A 16 -24.28 19.58 2.92
N LYS A 17 -25.10 18.97 3.80
CA LYS A 17 -26.15 19.67 4.55
C LYS A 17 -25.66 20.33 5.84
N ASP A 18 -24.49 19.96 6.37
CA ASP A 18 -23.96 20.56 7.61
C ASP A 18 -23.38 21.99 7.43
N ASP A 19 -23.11 22.41 6.19
CA ASP A 19 -22.59 23.77 5.91
C ASP A 19 -23.59 24.91 6.25
N LYS A 20 -24.88 24.60 6.47
CA LYS A 20 -25.91 25.65 6.79
C LYS A 20 -26.03 25.97 8.27
N LYS A 21 -25.49 25.17 9.18
CA LYS A 21 -25.61 25.41 10.63
C LYS A 21 -24.44 26.17 11.26
N GLU A 22 -23.32 26.33 10.55
CA GLU A 22 -22.13 27.03 11.06
C GLU A 22 -22.11 28.54 10.74
N GLU A 23 -23.12 29.09 10.06
CA GLU A 23 -23.17 30.51 9.68
C GLU A 23 -23.44 31.50 10.83
N THR A 24 -23.73 31.08 12.06
CA THR A 24 -24.28 31.95 13.09
C THR A 24 -23.34 32.37 14.23
N THR A 25 -22.06 32.00 14.21
CA THR A 25 -21.13 32.39 15.29
C THR A 25 -19.75 32.81 14.80
N VAL A 26 -19.67 33.79 13.91
CA VAL A 26 -18.42 34.53 13.69
C VAL A 26 -18.67 36.00 14.01
N ASP A 27 -17.98 36.44 15.05
CA ASP A 27 -18.04 37.80 15.59
C ASP A 27 -17.81 38.87 14.50
N ASN A 28 -18.66 39.89 14.45
CA ASN A 28 -18.61 40.98 13.47
C ASN A 28 -17.31 41.80 13.48
N LEU A 29 -16.45 41.66 14.49
CA LEU A 29 -15.14 42.33 14.56
C LEU A 29 -14.10 41.70 13.64
N GLY A 30 -14.14 40.38 13.41
CA GLY A 30 -13.23 39.70 12.49
C GLY A 30 -13.46 40.04 11.01
N LYS A 31 -14.71 40.36 10.66
CA LYS A 31 -15.09 40.74 9.30
C LYS A 31 -14.52 42.10 8.87
N SER A 32 -14.34 43.04 9.79
CA SER A 32 -13.90 44.41 9.48
C SER A 32 -12.40 44.52 9.16
N ILE A 33 -11.59 43.64 9.70
CA ILE A 33 -10.13 43.70 9.53
C ILE A 33 -9.67 43.07 8.17
N TYR A 34 -10.39 42.04 7.67
CA TYR A 34 -10.09 41.38 6.43
C TYR A 34 -10.53 42.10 5.15
N LEU A 35 -11.54 42.96 5.26
CA LEU A 35 -12.10 43.70 4.10
C LEU A 35 -11.24 44.88 3.63
N ILE A 36 -10.18 45.24 4.36
CA ILE A 36 -9.35 46.42 4.04
C ILE A 36 -8.21 46.10 3.03
N GLN A 37 -7.91 44.83 2.75
CA GLN A 37 -6.76 44.46 1.90
C GLN A 37 -7.07 44.12 0.43
N LEU A 38 -8.33 43.86 0.06
CA LEU A 38 -8.74 43.64 -1.34
C LEU A 38 -9.99 44.50 -1.61
N GLY A 39 -10.04 45.21 -2.73
CA GLY A 39 -11.26 45.93 -3.11
C GLY A 39 -12.45 44.96 -3.09
N ASP A 40 -13.49 45.29 -2.34
CA ASP A 40 -14.62 44.42 -1.93
C ASP A 40 -15.22 43.56 -3.05
N ALA A 41 -15.31 44.06 -4.27
CA ALA A 41 -15.86 43.32 -5.42
C ALA A 41 -14.99 42.13 -5.89
N ASN A 42 -13.67 42.24 -5.81
CA ASN A 42 -12.74 41.20 -6.26
C ASN A 42 -12.63 40.07 -5.22
N TYR A 43 -12.76 40.39 -3.92
CA TYR A 43 -12.77 39.41 -2.83
C TYR A 43 -14.01 38.50 -2.88
N ASP A 44 -15.21 39.10 -3.03
CA ASP A 44 -16.46 38.33 -3.11
C ASP A 44 -16.54 37.43 -4.33
N GLU A 45 -16.01 37.87 -5.48
CA GLU A 45 -15.93 37.05 -6.69
C GLU A 45 -14.97 35.87 -6.53
N SER A 46 -13.78 36.13 -5.97
CA SER A 46 -12.80 35.08 -5.67
C SER A 46 -13.33 34.07 -4.65
N LEU A 47 -14.06 34.53 -3.61
CA LEU A 47 -14.67 33.65 -2.63
C LEU A 47 -15.76 32.77 -3.25
N LYS A 48 -16.61 33.32 -4.14
CA LYS A 48 -17.61 32.53 -4.88
C LYS A 48 -16.94 31.46 -5.74
N LEU A 49 -15.84 31.81 -6.41
CA LEU A 49 -15.10 30.85 -7.23
C LEU A 49 -14.45 29.74 -6.40
N ALA A 50 -13.90 30.06 -5.22
CA ALA A 50 -13.36 29.06 -4.29
C ALA A 50 -14.44 28.09 -3.80
N GLU A 51 -15.61 28.60 -3.44
CA GLU A 51 -16.75 27.78 -3.05
C GLU A 51 -17.26 26.89 -4.20
N GLN A 52 -17.22 27.40 -5.45
CA GLN A 52 -17.54 26.61 -6.63
C GLN A 52 -16.53 25.44 -6.78
N TYR A 53 -15.21 25.71 -6.72
CA TYR A 53 -14.20 24.66 -6.80
C TYR A 53 -14.33 23.64 -5.67
N LYS A 54 -14.63 24.07 -4.45
CA LYS A 54 -14.93 23.16 -3.34
C LYS A 54 -16.12 22.25 -3.67
N ALA A 55 -17.21 22.80 -4.21
CA ALA A 55 -18.41 22.03 -4.56
C ALA A 55 -18.11 21.03 -5.70
N GLU A 56 -17.34 21.42 -6.71
CA GLU A 56 -16.86 20.53 -7.78
C GLU A 56 -15.97 19.42 -7.20
N GLY A 57 -15.06 19.76 -6.29
CA GLY A 57 -14.21 18.79 -5.59
C GLY A 57 -15.02 17.78 -4.77
N ASN A 58 -16.05 18.23 -4.06
CA ASN A 58 -16.97 17.34 -3.32
C ASN A 58 -17.71 16.38 -4.28
N LYS A 59 -18.14 16.86 -5.45
CA LYS A 59 -18.77 16.02 -6.47
C LYS A 59 -17.80 14.96 -7.01
N CYS A 60 -16.58 15.36 -7.37
CA CYS A 60 -15.53 14.43 -7.81
C CYS A 60 -15.23 13.37 -6.75
N LEU A 61 -15.22 13.74 -5.46
CA LEU A 61 -15.03 12.81 -4.36
C LEU A 61 -16.16 11.78 -4.27
N GLN A 62 -17.42 12.20 -4.44
CA GLN A 62 -18.57 11.28 -4.48
C GLN A 62 -18.52 10.31 -5.66
N GLU A 63 -17.93 10.73 -6.76
CA GLU A 63 -17.71 9.94 -7.97
C GLU A 63 -16.42 9.10 -7.92
N ASN A 64 -15.72 9.06 -6.77
CA ASN A 64 -14.40 8.44 -6.57
C ASN A 64 -13.30 8.94 -7.53
N SER A 65 -13.47 10.11 -8.13
CA SER A 65 -12.49 10.77 -8.99
C SER A 65 -11.46 11.55 -8.14
N PHE A 66 -10.64 10.84 -7.37
CA PHE A 66 -9.78 11.41 -6.33
C PHE A 66 -8.77 12.43 -6.85
N ALA A 67 -8.11 12.13 -7.98
CA ALA A 67 -7.15 13.07 -8.58
C ALA A 67 -7.82 14.40 -8.98
N MET A 68 -9.03 14.33 -9.54
CA MET A 68 -9.80 15.52 -9.92
C MET A 68 -10.28 16.28 -8.67
N ALA A 69 -10.70 15.57 -7.61
CA ALA A 69 -11.08 16.18 -6.34
C ALA A 69 -9.90 16.98 -5.73
N ILE A 70 -8.70 16.42 -5.71
CA ILE A 70 -7.48 17.12 -5.26
C ILE A 70 -7.23 18.36 -6.12
N ALA A 71 -7.30 18.23 -7.45
CA ALA A 71 -7.10 19.36 -8.35
C ALA A 71 -8.09 20.50 -8.08
N LYS A 72 -9.37 20.19 -7.84
CA LYS A 72 -10.40 21.17 -7.53
C LYS A 72 -10.18 21.86 -6.19
N TYR A 73 -9.85 21.13 -5.12
CA TYR A 73 -9.50 21.74 -3.85
C TYR A 73 -8.22 22.57 -3.94
N THR A 74 -7.24 22.14 -4.75
CA THR A 74 -6.03 22.91 -5.01
C THR A 74 -6.35 24.23 -5.70
N GLN A 75 -7.21 24.22 -6.73
CA GLN A 75 -7.68 25.46 -7.39
C GLN A 75 -8.35 26.43 -6.38
N ALA A 76 -9.15 25.90 -5.44
CA ALA A 76 -9.74 26.74 -4.39
C ALA A 76 -8.68 27.37 -3.47
N ILE A 77 -7.64 26.62 -3.10
CA ILE A 77 -6.54 27.07 -2.24
C ILE A 77 -5.65 28.08 -2.97
N GLU A 78 -5.37 27.88 -4.25
CA GLU A 78 -4.51 28.75 -5.08
C GLU A 78 -5.06 30.14 -5.32
N LEU A 79 -6.35 30.37 -5.09
CA LEU A 79 -6.93 31.71 -5.09
C LEU A 79 -6.38 32.59 -3.95
N LYS A 80 -5.69 31.98 -2.97
CA LYS A 80 -4.99 32.67 -1.86
C LYS A 80 -5.85 33.70 -1.11
N ILE A 81 -7.13 33.39 -0.94
CA ILE A 81 -8.07 34.23 -0.21
C ILE A 81 -7.78 34.04 1.29
N GLU A 82 -7.45 35.13 1.98
CA GLU A 82 -7.24 35.07 3.45
C GLU A 82 -8.59 34.95 4.17
N THR A 83 -9.01 33.72 4.41
CA THR A 83 -10.27 33.42 5.10
C THR A 83 -10.14 32.15 5.96
N PRO A 84 -10.78 32.09 7.14
CA PRO A 84 -10.89 30.85 7.92
C PRO A 84 -11.51 29.68 7.14
N LYS A 85 -12.31 29.96 6.08
CA LYS A 85 -12.88 28.92 5.21
C LYS A 85 -11.82 28.09 4.49
N ASN A 86 -10.60 28.59 4.33
CA ASN A 86 -9.49 27.81 3.76
C ASN A 86 -9.20 26.54 4.56
N ALA A 87 -9.49 26.52 5.86
CA ALA A 87 -9.42 25.33 6.69
C ALA A 87 -10.25 24.16 6.11
N ILE A 88 -11.40 24.48 5.52
CA ILE A 88 -12.29 23.48 4.89
C ILE A 88 -11.65 22.91 3.63
N TYR A 89 -11.08 23.77 2.77
CA TYR A 89 -10.47 23.33 1.50
C TYR A 89 -9.26 22.43 1.75
N TYR A 90 -8.37 22.85 2.64
CA TYR A 90 -7.22 22.05 3.08
C TYR A 90 -7.68 20.74 3.74
N SER A 91 -8.64 20.79 4.66
CA SER A 91 -9.13 19.59 5.34
C SER A 91 -9.82 18.60 4.40
N ASN A 92 -10.55 19.08 3.37
CA ASN A 92 -11.13 18.23 2.35
C ASN A 92 -10.05 17.59 1.47
N ARG A 93 -9.01 18.34 1.08
CA ARG A 93 -7.87 17.79 0.35
C ARG A 93 -7.09 16.78 1.19
N ALA A 94 -6.88 17.06 2.49
CA ALA A 94 -6.31 16.11 3.43
C ALA A 94 -7.10 14.79 3.50
N PHE A 95 -8.42 14.88 3.45
CA PHE A 95 -9.27 13.69 3.42
C PHE A 95 -9.05 12.84 2.17
N VAL A 96 -9.03 13.47 1.00
CA VAL A 96 -8.78 12.76 -0.27
C VAL A 96 -7.36 12.18 -0.27
N ASN A 97 -6.36 12.96 0.17
CA ASN A 97 -4.99 12.49 0.31
C ASN A 97 -4.89 11.26 1.23
N THR A 98 -5.66 11.22 2.34
CA THR A 98 -5.73 10.03 3.20
C THR A 98 -6.35 8.84 2.47
N LYS A 99 -7.38 9.06 1.62
CA LYS A 99 -8.04 8.02 0.82
C LYS A 99 -7.09 7.34 -0.18
N ILE A 100 -6.23 8.11 -0.81
CA ILE A 100 -5.24 7.61 -1.78
C ILE A 100 -3.85 7.39 -1.16
N GLU A 101 -3.77 7.37 0.19
CA GLU A 101 -2.58 7.04 0.98
C GLU A 101 -1.42 8.01 0.89
N ASN A 102 -1.66 9.20 0.44
CA ASN A 102 -0.74 10.32 0.54
C ASN A 102 -0.76 10.91 1.96
N TYR A 103 -0.39 10.10 2.96
CA TYR A 103 -0.51 10.46 4.37
C TYR A 103 0.37 11.65 4.78
N GLY A 104 1.54 11.81 4.16
CA GLY A 104 2.41 12.98 4.34
C GLY A 104 1.68 14.25 3.90
N SER A 105 1.17 14.28 2.67
CA SER A 105 0.39 15.42 2.16
C SER A 105 -0.88 15.67 2.97
N ALA A 106 -1.54 14.60 3.47
CA ALA A 106 -2.71 14.75 4.34
C ALA A 106 -2.37 15.43 5.67
N ILE A 107 -1.20 15.14 6.25
CA ILE A 107 -0.71 15.80 7.48
C ILE A 107 -0.38 17.27 7.20
N GLU A 108 0.29 17.56 6.09
CA GLU A 108 0.62 18.93 5.68
C GLU A 108 -0.65 19.76 5.49
N ASP A 109 -1.62 19.26 4.72
CA ASP A 109 -2.91 19.90 4.51
C ASP A 109 -3.67 20.11 5.82
N ALA A 110 -3.69 19.11 6.71
CA ALA A 110 -4.33 19.24 8.01
C ALA A 110 -3.62 20.29 8.89
N ASN A 111 -2.29 20.42 8.82
CA ASN A 111 -1.55 21.47 9.50
C ASN A 111 -1.92 22.86 8.97
N GLU A 112 -2.00 23.02 7.64
CA GLU A 112 -2.44 24.29 7.04
C GLU A 112 -3.90 24.63 7.42
N ALA A 113 -4.79 23.62 7.43
CA ALA A 113 -6.17 23.82 7.90
C ALA A 113 -6.22 24.33 9.36
N ILE A 114 -5.40 23.74 10.26
CA ILE A 114 -5.30 24.16 11.67
C ILE A 114 -4.71 25.58 11.81
N LYS A 115 -3.76 25.96 10.94
CA LYS A 115 -3.25 27.33 10.91
C LYS A 115 -4.31 28.34 10.48
N CYS A 116 -5.13 27.99 9.47
CA CYS A 116 -6.22 28.86 9.02
C CYS A 116 -7.33 29.00 10.07
N ASP A 117 -7.69 27.91 10.74
CA ASP A 117 -8.69 27.89 11.81
C ASP A 117 -8.31 26.85 12.89
N PRO A 118 -7.72 27.30 14.02
CA PRO A 118 -7.37 26.40 15.11
C PRO A 118 -8.57 25.74 15.82
N THR A 119 -9.79 26.19 15.53
CA THR A 119 -11.03 25.63 16.11
C THR A 119 -11.66 24.55 15.20
N TYR A 120 -11.16 24.37 13.97
CA TYR A 120 -11.72 23.45 13.01
C TYR A 120 -11.36 21.98 13.34
N LEU A 121 -12.21 21.33 14.13
CA LEU A 121 -11.97 20.01 14.70
C LEU A 121 -11.73 18.92 13.66
N LYS A 122 -12.35 19.02 12.46
CA LYS A 122 -12.17 18.04 11.38
C LYS A 122 -10.69 17.93 10.96
N ALA A 123 -9.92 19.03 10.99
CA ALA A 123 -8.51 19.00 10.62
C ALA A 123 -7.65 18.15 11.59
N TYR A 124 -7.90 18.27 12.89
CA TYR A 124 -7.23 17.41 13.89
C TYR A 124 -7.59 15.94 13.72
N PHE A 125 -8.86 15.65 13.38
CA PHE A 125 -9.29 14.29 13.10
C PHE A 125 -8.60 13.73 11.86
N ARG A 126 -8.48 14.51 10.76
CA ARG A 126 -7.77 14.08 9.55
C ARG A 126 -6.28 13.85 9.84
N ARG A 127 -5.63 14.75 10.59
CA ARG A 127 -4.23 14.60 10.98
C ARG A 127 -4.00 13.37 11.86
N SER A 128 -4.86 13.12 12.84
CA SER A 128 -4.76 11.92 13.67
C SER A 128 -4.92 10.64 12.84
N SER A 129 -5.84 10.63 11.87
CA SER A 129 -6.04 9.48 10.98
C SER A 129 -4.82 9.20 10.11
N ALA A 130 -4.23 10.24 9.49
CA ALA A 130 -3.02 10.09 8.69
C ALA A 130 -1.81 9.64 9.54
N ASN A 131 -1.64 10.20 10.75
CA ASN A 131 -0.60 9.79 11.69
C ASN A 131 -0.75 8.32 12.13
N LEU A 132 -1.97 7.81 12.30
CA LEU A 132 -2.20 6.39 12.60
C LEU A 132 -1.71 5.48 11.49
N CYS A 133 -1.95 5.85 10.22
CA CYS A 133 -1.46 5.10 9.06
C CYS A 133 0.07 5.08 8.98
N LEU A 134 0.74 6.11 9.47
CA LEU A 134 2.20 6.20 9.54
C LEU A 134 2.79 5.65 10.85
N PHE A 135 1.98 4.98 11.68
CA PHE A 135 2.39 4.43 12.99
C PHE A 135 2.88 5.50 13.99
N LYS A 136 2.64 6.78 13.71
CA LYS A 136 2.96 7.92 14.59
C LYS A 136 1.89 8.01 15.69
N TYR A 137 1.91 7.01 16.60
CA TYR A 137 0.87 6.83 17.60
C TYR A 137 0.77 7.98 18.60
N ASP A 138 1.90 8.61 18.94
CA ASP A 138 1.93 9.72 19.91
C ASP A 138 1.29 10.97 19.33
N GLU A 139 1.60 11.30 18.09
CA GLU A 139 1.02 12.40 17.36
C GLU A 139 -0.50 12.20 17.17
N ALA A 140 -0.89 10.99 16.80
CA ALA A 140 -2.31 10.64 16.66
C ALA A 140 -3.06 10.76 17.99
N LEU A 141 -2.49 10.25 19.09
CA LEU A 141 -3.09 10.33 20.43
C LEU A 141 -3.21 11.77 20.91
N LYS A 142 -2.24 12.64 20.61
CA LYS A 142 -2.31 14.07 20.95
C LYS A 142 -3.54 14.73 20.34
N ASP A 143 -3.78 14.51 19.05
CA ASP A 143 -4.95 15.07 18.37
C ASP A 143 -6.26 14.43 18.86
N LEU A 144 -6.31 13.11 19.02
CA LEU A 144 -7.53 12.42 19.51
C LEU A 144 -7.92 12.85 20.94
N VAL A 145 -6.93 13.03 21.83
CA VAL A 145 -7.18 13.53 23.19
C VAL A 145 -7.67 14.98 23.17
N PHE A 146 -7.08 15.83 22.31
CA PHE A 146 -7.58 17.19 22.11
C PHE A 146 -9.04 17.21 21.64
N LEU A 147 -9.37 16.37 20.65
CA LEU A 147 -10.75 16.22 20.17
C LEU A 147 -11.70 15.76 21.27
N LEU A 148 -11.30 14.78 22.09
CA LEU A 148 -12.14 14.32 23.20
C LEU A 148 -12.36 15.39 24.27
N GLN A 149 -11.39 16.29 24.50
CA GLN A 149 -11.58 17.45 25.39
C GLN A 149 -12.63 18.43 24.85
N LYS A 150 -12.72 18.57 23.52
CA LYS A 150 -13.74 19.42 22.86
C LYS A 150 -15.10 18.74 22.74
N LEU A 151 -15.11 17.40 22.65
CA LEU A 151 -16.30 16.55 22.48
C LEU A 151 -16.34 15.44 23.55
N PRO A 152 -16.51 15.77 24.85
CA PRO A 152 -16.28 14.83 25.95
C PRO A 152 -17.26 13.63 25.98
N GLY A 153 -18.38 13.73 25.27
CA GLY A 153 -19.40 12.68 25.18
C GLY A 153 -19.18 11.67 24.04
N ASP A 154 -18.22 11.90 23.15
CA ASP A 154 -18.04 11.09 21.96
C ASP A 154 -17.43 9.72 22.28
N ALA A 155 -18.27 8.67 22.16
CA ALA A 155 -17.87 7.29 22.41
C ALA A 155 -16.89 6.76 21.33
N THR A 156 -17.00 7.26 20.10
CA THR A 156 -16.15 6.86 18.97
C THR A 156 -14.72 7.33 19.20
N LEU A 157 -14.54 8.57 19.68
CA LEU A 157 -13.22 9.10 20.03
C LEU A 157 -12.58 8.32 21.19
N LYS A 158 -13.37 7.95 22.21
CA LYS A 158 -12.87 7.12 23.32
C LYS A 158 -12.37 5.76 22.82
N ASP A 159 -13.17 5.08 22.00
CA ASP A 159 -12.78 3.78 21.41
C ASP A 159 -11.53 3.93 20.54
N LYS A 160 -11.43 4.97 19.68
CA LYS A 160 -10.24 5.24 18.89
C LYS A 160 -8.98 5.44 19.74
N ILE A 161 -9.07 6.22 20.82
CA ILE A 161 -7.96 6.43 21.77
C ILE A 161 -7.53 5.11 22.39
N ASP A 162 -8.46 4.29 22.88
CA ASP A 162 -8.14 3.02 23.54
C ASP A 162 -7.51 2.02 22.57
N ARG A 163 -8.01 1.95 21.34
CA ARG A 163 -7.42 1.11 20.29
C ARG A 163 -6.03 1.60 19.90
N THR A 164 -5.84 2.91 19.74
CA THR A 164 -4.52 3.50 19.43
C THR A 164 -3.51 3.20 20.53
N LYS A 165 -3.90 3.31 21.82
CA LYS A 165 -3.04 2.93 22.96
C LYS A 165 -2.68 1.45 22.93
N LYS A 166 -3.62 0.55 22.60
CA LYS A 166 -3.36 -0.89 22.45
C LYS A 166 -2.38 -1.16 21.30
N LEU A 167 -2.55 -0.51 20.15
CA LEU A 167 -1.65 -0.63 19.00
C LEU A 167 -0.24 -0.14 19.37
N LYS A 168 -0.12 1.04 19.99
CA LYS A 168 1.16 1.57 20.47
C LYS A 168 1.85 0.59 21.43
N LYS A 169 1.14 0.08 22.42
CA LYS A 169 1.69 -0.91 23.37
C LYS A 169 2.15 -2.18 22.65
N LYS A 170 1.37 -2.67 21.70
CA LYS A 170 1.71 -3.85 20.88
C LYS A 170 2.95 -3.58 20.01
N SER A 171 3.10 -2.37 19.43
CA SER A 171 4.28 -1.96 18.66
C SER A 171 5.54 -1.93 19.51
N LEU A 172 5.52 -1.22 20.63
CA LEU A 172 6.65 -1.14 21.57
C LEU A 172 7.09 -2.52 22.10
N PHE A 173 6.12 -3.39 22.42
CA PHE A 173 6.41 -4.77 22.83
C PHE A 173 7.20 -5.51 21.75
N TRP A 174 6.80 -5.35 20.48
CA TRP A 174 7.49 -5.99 19.35
C TRP A 174 8.88 -5.43 19.10
N GLU A 175 9.08 -4.12 19.22
CA GLU A 175 10.38 -3.45 19.09
C GLU A 175 11.37 -3.94 20.17
N CYS A 176 10.94 -4.04 21.40
CA CYS A 176 11.76 -4.59 22.50
C CYS A 176 12.16 -6.05 22.25
N PHE A 177 11.26 -6.87 21.72
CA PHE A 177 11.57 -8.29 21.47
C PHE A 177 12.47 -8.49 20.23
N SER A 178 12.36 -7.64 19.22
CA SER A 178 13.23 -7.72 18.02
C SER A 178 14.65 -7.24 18.29
N SER A 179 14.86 -6.27 19.20
CA SER A 179 16.16 -5.72 19.54
C SER A 179 17.01 -6.62 20.45
N GLU A 180 16.39 -7.47 21.26
CA GLU A 180 17.11 -8.30 22.24
C GLU A 180 17.50 -9.71 21.74
N GLY A 181 17.20 -10.06 20.49
CA GLY A 181 17.46 -11.43 19.97
C GLY A 181 16.74 -12.54 20.77
N ARG A 182 15.89 -12.17 21.70
CA ARG A 182 15.10 -13.10 22.52
C ARG A 182 13.80 -13.42 21.79
N SER A 183 13.84 -14.43 20.94
CA SER A 183 12.65 -15.14 20.47
C SER A 183 11.96 -15.78 21.68
N GLY A 184 11.14 -15.01 22.38
CA GLY A 184 10.26 -15.56 23.40
C GLY A 184 9.32 -16.56 22.74
N SER A 185 9.54 -17.85 22.95
CA SER A 185 8.68 -19.02 22.66
C SER A 185 7.94 -19.08 21.31
N ARG A 186 8.34 -18.33 20.28
CA ARG A 186 7.79 -18.53 18.94
C ARG A 186 8.41 -19.76 18.31
N LEU A 187 7.56 -20.70 17.92
CA LEU A 187 8.00 -21.83 17.13
C LEU A 187 8.49 -21.33 15.76
N SER A 188 9.67 -21.80 15.31
CA SER A 188 10.13 -21.57 13.95
C SER A 188 9.18 -22.24 12.94
N LEU A 189 9.21 -21.82 11.68
CA LEU A 189 8.43 -22.47 10.61
C LEU A 189 8.60 -23.99 10.63
N LYS A 190 9.82 -24.49 10.87
CA LYS A 190 10.11 -25.93 10.95
C LYS A 190 9.42 -26.57 12.15
N ALA A 191 9.49 -25.95 13.33
CA ALA A 191 8.82 -26.48 14.52
C ALA A 191 7.28 -26.47 14.39
N LEU A 192 6.73 -25.47 13.70
CA LEU A 192 5.31 -25.43 13.33
C LEU A 192 4.96 -26.57 12.36
N TYR A 193 5.76 -26.78 11.34
CA TYR A 193 5.57 -27.89 10.39
C TYR A 193 5.58 -29.26 11.10
N ASP A 194 6.51 -29.47 12.02
CA ASP A 194 6.61 -30.72 12.79
C ASP A 194 5.42 -30.90 13.74
N LYS A 195 4.85 -29.80 14.27
CA LYS A 195 3.67 -29.81 15.16
C LYS A 195 2.39 -30.26 14.46
N TYR A 196 2.18 -29.85 13.19
CA TYR A 196 0.93 -30.12 12.49
C TYR A 196 0.95 -31.46 11.78
N THR A 197 -0.21 -32.15 11.81
CA THR A 197 -0.47 -33.38 11.04
C THR A 197 -1.63 -33.14 10.10
N VAL A 198 -1.66 -33.81 8.96
CA VAL A 198 -2.80 -33.74 8.02
C VAL A 198 -3.85 -34.73 8.50
N GLU A 199 -5.01 -34.24 8.85
CA GLU A 199 -6.12 -35.08 9.32
C GLU A 199 -6.66 -35.93 8.17
N PRO A 200 -7.11 -37.19 8.43
CA PRO A 200 -7.71 -38.04 7.40
C PRO A 200 -8.95 -37.42 6.73
N SER A 201 -9.65 -36.53 7.43
CA SER A 201 -10.83 -35.80 6.94
C SER A 201 -10.50 -34.69 5.94
N TYR A 202 -9.22 -34.31 5.79
CA TYR A 202 -8.84 -33.26 4.83
C TYR A 202 -9.01 -33.74 3.39
N THR A 203 -9.86 -33.03 2.64
CA THR A 203 -10.25 -33.36 1.25
C THR A 203 -9.64 -32.43 0.20
N GLY A 204 -8.90 -31.39 0.63
CA GLY A 204 -8.25 -30.43 -0.27
C GLY A 204 -7.05 -31.00 -1.02
N SER A 205 -6.29 -30.13 -1.68
CA SER A 205 -5.07 -30.51 -2.41
C SER A 205 -4.03 -31.10 -1.48
N LYS A 206 -3.67 -32.36 -1.69
CA LYS A 206 -2.57 -33.02 -0.95
C LYS A 206 -1.29 -32.93 -1.75
N LEU A 207 -0.21 -32.52 -1.10
CA LEU A 207 1.13 -32.67 -1.69
C LEU A 207 1.45 -34.17 -1.78
N PRO A 208 2.12 -34.62 -2.88
CA PRO A 208 2.65 -35.98 -2.96
C PRO A 208 3.59 -36.30 -1.80
N ASP A 209 3.76 -37.59 -1.46
CA ASP A 209 4.59 -38.01 -0.34
C ASP A 209 6.07 -37.64 -0.52
N ASP A 210 6.55 -37.56 -1.77
CA ASP A 210 7.89 -37.10 -2.12
C ASP A 210 7.98 -35.57 -2.27
N PHE A 211 6.88 -34.84 -2.00
CA PHE A 211 6.74 -33.40 -2.14
C PHE A 211 7.07 -32.84 -3.54
N LYS A 212 7.04 -33.68 -4.57
CA LYS A 212 7.20 -33.25 -5.95
C LYS A 212 5.83 -33.01 -6.55
N TYR A 213 5.63 -31.83 -7.08
CA TYR A 213 4.42 -31.43 -7.80
C TYR A 213 4.80 -30.75 -9.12
N ASP A 214 3.82 -30.60 -9.99
CA ASP A 214 3.96 -30.01 -11.31
C ASP A 214 2.91 -28.92 -11.55
N LEU A 215 2.89 -28.37 -12.76
CA LEU A 215 1.95 -27.33 -13.15
C LEU A 215 0.48 -27.81 -13.03
N GLU A 216 0.20 -29.07 -13.36
CA GLU A 216 -1.18 -29.59 -13.31
C GLU A 216 -1.67 -29.68 -11.86
N TRP A 217 -0.81 -30.04 -10.92
CA TRP A 217 -1.14 -29.98 -9.50
C TRP A 217 -1.43 -28.53 -9.05
N ILE A 218 -0.64 -27.54 -9.50
CA ILE A 218 -0.89 -26.11 -9.18
C ILE A 218 -2.23 -25.65 -9.78
N LYS A 219 -2.55 -26.02 -11.03
CA LYS A 219 -3.86 -25.69 -11.64
C LYS A 219 -5.02 -26.27 -10.83
N LYS A 220 -4.89 -27.51 -10.36
CA LYS A 220 -5.90 -28.13 -9.49
C LYS A 220 -6.00 -27.41 -8.14
N LEU A 221 -4.89 -26.97 -7.56
CA LEU A 221 -4.88 -26.16 -6.35
C LEU A 221 -5.61 -24.82 -6.59
N ILE A 222 -5.35 -24.14 -7.71
CA ILE A 222 -6.04 -22.90 -8.10
C ILE A 222 -7.56 -23.11 -8.13
N GLU A 223 -8.05 -24.18 -8.75
CA GLU A 223 -9.48 -24.49 -8.77
C GLU A 223 -10.04 -24.79 -7.37
N ASN A 224 -9.29 -25.46 -6.52
CA ASN A 224 -9.69 -25.68 -5.13
C ASN A 224 -9.76 -24.36 -4.34
N LEU A 225 -8.78 -23.45 -4.54
CA LEU A 225 -8.76 -22.13 -3.91
C LEU A 225 -9.95 -21.25 -4.37
N LYS A 226 -10.31 -21.28 -5.67
CA LYS A 226 -11.54 -20.63 -6.18
C LYS A 226 -12.81 -21.12 -5.45
N ASN A 227 -12.82 -22.37 -5.01
CA ASN A 227 -13.89 -23.01 -4.24
C ASN A 227 -13.70 -22.91 -2.71
N LYS A 228 -12.83 -22.02 -2.22
CA LYS A 228 -12.51 -21.82 -0.79
C LYS A 228 -11.98 -23.08 -0.09
N GLN A 229 -11.40 -24.00 -0.85
CA GLN A 229 -10.71 -25.17 -0.31
C GLN A 229 -9.22 -24.84 -0.14
N TYR A 230 -8.88 -24.28 1.01
CA TYR A 230 -7.53 -23.83 1.30
C TYR A 230 -6.55 -25.01 1.43
N LEU A 231 -5.28 -24.72 1.11
CA LEU A 231 -4.21 -25.68 1.30
C LEU A 231 -4.05 -25.98 2.80
N HIS A 232 -3.88 -27.27 3.16
CA HIS A 232 -3.67 -27.61 4.57
C HIS A 232 -2.47 -26.87 5.16
N GLN A 233 -2.60 -26.36 6.39
CA GLN A 233 -1.56 -25.55 7.05
C GLN A 233 -0.17 -26.22 7.04
N LYS A 234 -0.09 -27.54 7.15
CA LYS A 234 1.18 -28.28 7.05
C LYS A 234 1.84 -28.13 5.67
N TYR A 235 1.05 -28.20 4.61
CA TYR A 235 1.57 -28.04 3.24
C TYR A 235 1.93 -26.59 2.93
N LEU A 236 1.15 -25.64 3.46
CA LEU A 236 1.50 -24.21 3.37
C LEU A 236 2.83 -23.93 4.08
N LEU A 237 3.02 -24.45 5.30
CA LEU A 237 4.29 -24.34 6.03
C LEU A 237 5.46 -24.97 5.26
N TYR A 238 5.24 -26.10 4.59
CA TYR A 238 6.26 -26.70 3.73
C TYR A 238 6.68 -25.75 2.62
N LEU A 239 5.73 -25.15 1.89
CA LEU A 239 6.01 -24.17 0.84
C LEU A 239 6.78 -22.96 1.39
N MET A 240 6.35 -22.44 2.55
CA MET A 240 7.01 -21.30 3.20
C MET A 240 8.46 -21.64 3.58
N ILE A 241 8.72 -22.83 4.13
CA ILE A 241 10.07 -23.30 4.48
C ILE A 241 10.93 -23.40 3.20
N LYS A 242 10.41 -24.02 2.14
CA LYS A 242 11.16 -24.20 0.90
C LYS A 242 11.47 -22.87 0.21
N ALA A 243 10.52 -21.97 0.15
CA ALA A 243 10.73 -20.62 -0.38
C ALA A 243 11.76 -19.84 0.46
N LYS A 244 11.65 -19.90 1.79
CA LYS A 244 12.60 -19.27 2.72
C LYS A 244 14.02 -19.82 2.50
N GLU A 245 14.21 -21.13 2.39
CA GLU A 245 15.50 -21.77 2.09
C GLU A 245 16.12 -21.25 0.77
N ILE A 246 15.28 -20.93 -0.22
CA ILE A 246 15.74 -20.34 -1.49
C ILE A 246 16.17 -18.90 -1.28
N PHE A 247 15.32 -18.08 -0.62
CA PHE A 247 15.59 -16.65 -0.42
C PHE A 247 16.82 -16.41 0.47
N GLU A 248 17.01 -17.17 1.54
CA GLU A 248 18.14 -17.00 2.48
C GLU A 248 19.51 -17.19 1.82
N LYS A 249 19.58 -17.94 0.71
CA LYS A 249 20.81 -18.14 -0.07
C LYS A 249 21.11 -17.00 -1.06
N GLN A 250 20.18 -16.06 -1.23
CA GLN A 250 20.26 -15.01 -2.23
C GLN A 250 20.62 -13.66 -1.58
N PRO A 251 21.34 -12.77 -2.27
CA PRO A 251 21.59 -11.40 -1.81
C PRO A 251 20.30 -10.59 -1.78
N SER A 252 20.36 -9.38 -1.22
CA SER A 252 19.18 -8.49 -1.14
C SER A 252 18.78 -7.90 -2.49
N LEU A 253 19.70 -7.83 -3.44
CA LEU A 253 19.47 -7.48 -4.84
C LEU A 253 20.02 -8.61 -5.71
N ILE A 254 19.16 -9.24 -6.52
CA ILE A 254 19.49 -10.47 -7.27
C ILE A 254 19.79 -10.13 -8.72
N ASP A 255 20.91 -10.63 -9.25
CA ASP A 255 21.18 -10.57 -10.68
C ASP A 255 20.47 -11.72 -11.41
N VAL A 256 19.70 -11.37 -12.44
CA VAL A 256 18.91 -12.28 -13.26
C VAL A 256 19.31 -12.08 -14.73
N ASN A 257 19.65 -13.15 -15.44
CA ASN A 257 20.10 -13.07 -16.82
C ASN A 257 19.22 -13.94 -17.72
N PHE A 258 18.47 -13.29 -18.60
CA PHE A 258 17.64 -13.89 -19.64
C PHE A 258 18.02 -13.28 -20.99
N THR A 259 19.04 -13.86 -21.62
CA THR A 259 19.57 -13.41 -22.92
C THR A 259 19.07 -14.25 -24.09
N ASP A 260 18.27 -15.27 -23.82
CA ASP A 260 17.76 -16.25 -24.77
C ASP A 260 16.22 -16.30 -24.82
N ARG A 261 15.54 -15.67 -23.86
CA ARG A 261 14.08 -15.66 -23.74
C ARG A 261 13.57 -14.39 -23.09
N GLU A 262 12.26 -14.16 -23.16
CA GLU A 262 11.62 -13.04 -22.49
C GLU A 262 11.38 -13.35 -21.01
N ILE A 263 11.36 -12.31 -20.18
CA ILE A 263 10.87 -12.35 -18.79
C ILE A 263 9.71 -11.38 -18.61
N THR A 264 8.69 -11.79 -17.85
CA THR A 264 7.53 -10.96 -17.52
C THR A 264 7.68 -10.36 -16.13
N VAL A 265 7.56 -9.04 -16.02
CA VAL A 265 7.53 -8.30 -14.75
C VAL A 265 6.11 -7.86 -14.45
N CYS A 266 5.58 -8.28 -13.31
CA CYS A 266 4.28 -7.87 -12.76
C CYS A 266 4.49 -6.95 -11.56
N GLY A 267 3.60 -5.96 -11.38
CA GLY A 267 3.54 -5.11 -10.21
C GLY A 267 2.64 -5.68 -9.11
N ASP A 268 2.06 -4.79 -8.32
CA ASP A 268 1.19 -5.07 -7.18
C ASP A 268 0.00 -5.95 -7.54
N ILE A 269 -0.33 -6.90 -6.68
CA ILE A 269 -1.47 -7.81 -6.83
C ILE A 269 -2.53 -7.55 -5.75
N HIS A 270 -2.12 -7.22 -4.53
CA HIS A 270 -3.00 -6.85 -3.42
C HIS A 270 -4.18 -7.78 -3.19
N GLY A 271 -3.92 -9.09 -3.15
CA GLY A 271 -4.96 -10.08 -2.86
C GLY A 271 -6.06 -10.18 -3.95
N GLN A 272 -5.82 -9.70 -5.16
CA GLN A 272 -6.73 -9.83 -6.30
C GLN A 272 -6.46 -11.14 -7.05
N PHE A 273 -6.81 -12.26 -6.43
CA PHE A 273 -6.48 -13.61 -6.89
C PHE A 273 -6.98 -13.93 -8.30
N TYR A 274 -8.20 -13.51 -8.64
CA TYR A 274 -8.78 -13.78 -9.96
C TYR A 274 -8.04 -13.04 -11.06
N ASP A 275 -7.56 -11.83 -10.78
CA ASP A 275 -6.74 -11.06 -11.72
C ASP A 275 -5.32 -11.62 -11.84
N LEU A 276 -4.74 -12.16 -10.76
CA LEU A 276 -3.48 -12.91 -10.82
C LEU A 276 -3.60 -14.13 -11.76
N ILE A 277 -4.68 -14.89 -11.66
CA ILE A 277 -4.90 -16.04 -12.53
C ILE A 277 -5.14 -15.59 -13.98
N ASN A 278 -5.86 -14.49 -14.19
CA ASN A 278 -6.05 -13.90 -15.51
C ASN A 278 -4.73 -13.49 -16.20
N ILE A 279 -3.73 -13.02 -15.42
CA ILE A 279 -2.38 -12.77 -15.95
C ILE A 279 -1.79 -14.08 -16.52
N PHE A 280 -1.86 -15.19 -15.79
CA PHE A 280 -1.34 -16.47 -16.24
C PHE A 280 -2.12 -17.04 -17.43
N GLU A 281 -3.43 -16.85 -17.48
CA GLU A 281 -4.27 -17.27 -18.60
C GLU A 281 -3.96 -16.48 -19.89
N LYS A 282 -3.67 -15.17 -19.76
CA LYS A 282 -3.35 -14.30 -20.91
C LYS A 282 -1.92 -14.44 -21.41
N ASN A 283 -0.96 -14.53 -20.49
CA ASN A 283 0.48 -14.49 -20.79
C ASN A 283 1.17 -15.87 -20.70
N GLY A 284 0.39 -16.92 -20.45
CA GLY A 284 0.89 -18.26 -20.18
C GLY A 284 1.32 -18.46 -18.73
N TYR A 285 1.14 -19.68 -18.24
CA TYR A 285 1.57 -20.04 -16.89
C TYR A 285 3.10 -19.98 -16.74
N PRO A 286 3.62 -19.69 -15.53
CA PRO A 286 5.05 -19.73 -15.26
C PRO A 286 5.67 -21.09 -15.59
N SER A 287 6.84 -21.06 -16.20
CA SER A 287 7.66 -22.22 -16.54
C SER A 287 9.12 -21.81 -16.70
N GLU A 288 10.01 -22.76 -16.99
CA GLU A 288 11.39 -22.44 -17.34
C GLU A 288 11.47 -21.59 -18.61
N GLU A 289 10.55 -21.81 -19.58
CA GLU A 289 10.48 -21.07 -20.84
C GLU A 289 9.70 -19.74 -20.73
N ASN A 290 8.90 -19.57 -19.68
CA ASN A 290 8.12 -18.36 -19.44
C ASN A 290 8.36 -17.83 -18.02
N PRO A 291 9.54 -17.22 -17.77
CA PRO A 291 9.90 -16.73 -16.44
C PRO A 291 9.11 -15.48 -16.05
N TYR A 292 8.85 -15.35 -14.74
CA TYR A 292 8.13 -14.23 -14.15
C TYR A 292 8.89 -13.61 -12.98
N LEU A 293 8.71 -12.30 -12.83
CA LEU A 293 9.10 -11.54 -11.65
C LEU A 293 7.89 -10.74 -11.13
N PHE A 294 7.46 -11.02 -9.90
CA PHE A 294 6.46 -10.25 -9.20
C PHE A 294 7.13 -9.27 -8.23
N ASN A 295 6.81 -7.99 -8.36
CA ASN A 295 7.56 -6.89 -7.75
C ASN A 295 6.97 -6.41 -6.41
N GLY A 296 6.51 -7.33 -5.57
CA GLY A 296 5.99 -7.04 -4.23
C GLY A 296 4.49 -6.77 -4.18
N ASP A 297 4.02 -6.49 -2.98
CA ASP A 297 2.63 -6.19 -2.65
C ASP A 297 1.63 -7.26 -3.14
N PHE A 298 1.86 -8.49 -2.70
CA PHE A 298 1.02 -9.64 -3.07
C PHE A 298 -0.27 -9.70 -2.27
N ILE A 299 -0.27 -9.12 -1.10
CA ILE A 299 -1.26 -9.26 -0.03
C ILE A 299 -1.84 -7.89 0.39
N ASP A 300 -2.73 -7.90 1.37
CA ASP A 300 -3.47 -6.75 1.86
C ASP A 300 -4.49 -6.18 0.85
N ARG A 301 -5.48 -5.42 1.29
CA ARG A 301 -6.53 -4.74 0.54
C ARG A 301 -7.60 -5.69 -0.03
N GLY A 302 -7.21 -6.63 -0.88
CA GLY A 302 -8.12 -7.65 -1.41
C GLY A 302 -8.35 -8.81 -0.44
N ASN A 303 -9.40 -9.58 -0.69
CA ASN A 303 -9.86 -10.66 0.21
C ASN A 303 -9.11 -11.99 0.01
N TYR A 304 -8.21 -12.07 -0.98
CA TYR A 304 -7.60 -13.31 -1.42
C TYR A 304 -6.07 -13.28 -1.37
N GLY A 305 -5.50 -12.58 -0.37
CA GLY A 305 -4.05 -12.48 -0.17
C GLY A 305 -3.40 -13.85 0.10
N ILE A 306 -4.09 -14.73 0.84
CA ILE A 306 -3.63 -16.10 1.11
C ILE A 306 -3.56 -16.91 -0.18
N GLU A 307 -4.58 -16.83 -1.02
CA GLU A 307 -4.64 -17.54 -2.30
C GLU A 307 -3.51 -17.06 -3.22
N CYS A 308 -3.32 -15.73 -3.32
CA CYS A 308 -2.26 -15.13 -4.11
C CYS A 308 -0.88 -15.65 -3.65
N ILE A 309 -0.54 -15.45 -2.39
CA ILE A 309 0.79 -15.82 -1.88
C ILE A 309 1.02 -17.34 -1.95
N THR A 310 -0.02 -18.17 -1.74
CA THR A 310 0.09 -19.62 -1.84
C THR A 310 0.48 -20.05 -3.25
N VAL A 311 -0.18 -19.53 -4.28
CA VAL A 311 0.13 -19.85 -5.68
C VAL A 311 1.50 -19.33 -6.08
N LEU A 312 1.86 -18.10 -5.67
CA LEU A 312 3.19 -17.53 -5.94
C LEU A 312 4.30 -18.37 -5.29
N LEU A 313 4.11 -18.86 -4.06
CA LEU A 313 5.06 -19.75 -3.40
C LEU A 313 5.18 -21.10 -4.09
N CYS A 314 4.06 -21.67 -4.60
CA CYS A 314 4.10 -22.90 -5.39
C CYS A 314 5.00 -22.72 -6.61
N PHE A 315 4.81 -21.66 -7.40
CA PHE A 315 5.67 -21.40 -8.55
C PHE A 315 7.12 -21.11 -8.18
N LYS A 316 7.35 -20.37 -7.07
CA LYS A 316 8.71 -20.12 -6.58
C LYS A 316 9.47 -21.39 -6.22
N VAL A 317 8.81 -22.34 -5.58
CA VAL A 317 9.42 -23.62 -5.19
C VAL A 317 9.59 -24.51 -6.41
N LEU A 318 8.64 -24.51 -7.37
CA LEU A 318 8.70 -25.32 -8.58
C LEU A 318 9.78 -24.83 -9.57
N TYR A 319 9.88 -23.50 -9.76
CA TYR A 319 10.80 -22.87 -10.71
C TYR A 319 11.74 -21.85 -10.01
N PRO A 320 12.63 -22.28 -9.12
CA PRO A 320 13.38 -21.37 -8.25
C PRO A 320 14.28 -20.36 -9.00
N ASN A 321 14.69 -20.68 -10.23
CA ASN A 321 15.55 -19.85 -11.08
C ASN A 321 14.81 -19.13 -12.22
N HIS A 322 13.49 -19.33 -12.32
CA HIS A 322 12.67 -18.75 -13.39
C HIS A 322 11.41 -18.04 -12.86
N PHE A 323 11.18 -18.12 -11.55
CA PHE A 323 10.10 -17.41 -10.88
C PHE A 323 10.66 -16.58 -9.71
N PHE A 324 10.48 -15.27 -9.78
CA PHE A 324 11.11 -14.33 -8.86
C PHE A 324 10.04 -13.53 -8.11
N LEU A 325 10.30 -13.29 -6.82
CA LEU A 325 9.46 -12.49 -5.94
C LEU A 325 10.34 -11.44 -5.29
N ALA A 326 10.02 -10.16 -5.42
CA ALA A 326 10.62 -9.09 -4.64
C ALA A 326 9.73 -8.75 -3.43
N ARG A 327 10.28 -8.14 -2.40
CA ARG A 327 9.53 -7.63 -1.26
C ARG A 327 8.87 -6.32 -1.63
N GLY A 328 7.58 -6.16 -1.35
CA GLY A 328 6.90 -4.88 -1.31
C GLY A 328 6.82 -4.33 0.12
N ASN A 329 6.31 -3.12 0.27
CA ASN A 329 6.12 -2.53 1.59
C ASN A 329 5.00 -3.22 2.37
N HIS A 330 4.03 -3.86 1.70
CA HIS A 330 2.97 -4.64 2.34
C HIS A 330 3.43 -6.01 2.85
N GLU A 331 4.56 -6.54 2.44
CA GLU A 331 5.16 -7.73 3.04
C GLU A 331 5.84 -7.35 4.38
N ALA A 332 5.03 -6.77 5.30
CA ALA A 332 5.44 -6.26 6.61
C ALA A 332 4.31 -6.39 7.65
N LYS A 333 4.62 -6.92 8.84
CA LYS A 333 3.62 -7.12 9.90
C LYS A 333 2.92 -5.84 10.35
N ARG A 334 3.61 -4.69 10.29
CA ARG A 334 3.02 -3.39 10.65
C ARG A 334 1.85 -3.06 9.72
N LEU A 335 2.02 -3.24 8.40
CA LEU A 335 1.00 -2.94 7.41
C LEU A 335 -0.13 -3.97 7.42
N ASN A 336 0.18 -5.26 7.52
CA ASN A 336 -0.83 -6.32 7.52
C ASN A 336 -1.91 -6.14 8.60
N LYS A 337 -1.56 -5.54 9.75
CA LYS A 337 -2.51 -5.21 10.83
C LYS A 337 -3.47 -4.08 10.45
N ILE A 338 -3.05 -3.20 9.56
CA ILE A 338 -3.83 -2.05 9.10
C ILE A 338 -4.68 -2.44 7.90
N TYR A 339 -4.08 -3.17 6.95
CA TYR A 339 -4.63 -3.36 5.61
C TYR A 339 -5.29 -4.73 5.37
N GLY A 340 -5.35 -5.58 6.40
CA GLY A 340 -6.28 -6.69 6.46
C GLY A 340 -5.68 -8.09 6.43
N PHE A 341 -4.46 -8.31 5.96
CA PHE A 341 -3.89 -9.64 5.83
C PHE A 341 -3.75 -10.39 7.17
N GLU A 342 -3.43 -9.69 8.29
CA GLU A 342 -3.44 -10.31 9.63
C GLU A 342 -4.80 -10.96 9.91
N LYS A 343 -5.88 -10.22 9.68
CA LYS A 343 -7.24 -10.70 9.91
C LYS A 343 -7.60 -11.85 8.97
N GLU A 344 -7.27 -11.72 7.68
CA GLU A 344 -7.51 -12.75 6.68
C GLU A 344 -6.87 -14.08 7.10
N VAL A 345 -5.59 -14.03 7.54
CA VAL A 345 -4.88 -15.24 7.99
C VAL A 345 -5.52 -15.83 9.24
N TYR A 346 -6.02 -15.01 10.18
CA TYR A 346 -6.69 -15.51 11.36
C TYR A 346 -8.04 -16.19 11.04
N GLU A 347 -8.76 -15.69 10.03
CA GLU A 347 -10.03 -16.25 9.58
C GLU A 347 -9.85 -17.57 8.79
N LYS A 348 -8.81 -17.64 7.93
CA LYS A 348 -8.53 -18.80 7.07
C LYS A 348 -7.65 -19.87 7.76
N TYR A 349 -6.81 -19.45 8.71
CA TYR A 349 -5.88 -20.31 9.46
C TYR A 349 -5.82 -19.90 10.93
N ASN A 350 -4.68 -19.34 11.40
CA ASN A 350 -4.48 -18.96 12.80
C ASN A 350 -3.28 -17.99 12.95
N GLU A 351 -3.02 -17.56 14.22
CA GLU A 351 -1.92 -16.66 14.57
C GLU A 351 -0.53 -17.25 14.28
N GLU A 352 -0.35 -18.58 14.43
CA GLU A 352 0.94 -19.23 14.19
C GLU A 352 1.33 -19.13 12.70
N ILE A 353 0.38 -19.36 11.80
CA ILE A 353 0.57 -19.20 10.35
C ILE A 353 0.86 -17.75 9.98
N TYR A 354 0.16 -16.78 10.58
CA TYR A 354 0.46 -15.37 10.39
C TYR A 354 1.89 -15.01 10.81
N ASN A 355 2.32 -15.52 11.94
CA ASN A 355 3.70 -15.33 12.40
C ASN A 355 4.71 -15.96 11.45
N GLY A 356 4.38 -17.11 10.86
CA GLY A 356 5.17 -17.77 9.82
C GLY A 356 5.33 -16.92 8.57
N PHE A 357 4.27 -16.27 8.09
CA PHE A 357 4.36 -15.32 6.98
C PHE A 357 5.31 -14.17 7.29
N GLY A 358 5.26 -13.59 8.49
CA GLY A 358 6.19 -12.54 8.87
C GLY A 358 7.66 -13.00 8.87
N GLU A 359 7.93 -14.27 9.24
CA GLU A 359 9.28 -14.85 9.13
C GLU A 359 9.70 -14.99 7.66
N LEU A 360 8.80 -15.46 6.80
CA LEU A 360 9.04 -15.60 5.36
C LEU A 360 9.27 -14.23 4.69
N PHE A 361 8.41 -13.26 4.93
CA PHE A 361 8.47 -11.94 4.29
C PHE A 361 9.79 -11.21 4.56
N ASN A 362 10.35 -11.40 5.74
CA ASN A 362 11.66 -10.85 6.09
C ASN A 362 12.81 -11.47 5.27
N THR A 363 12.58 -12.56 4.54
CA THR A 363 13.61 -13.17 3.69
C THR A 363 13.51 -12.79 2.20
N LEU A 364 12.40 -12.17 1.79
CA LEU A 364 12.20 -11.72 0.41
C LEU A 364 13.29 -10.74 -0.02
N PRO A 365 13.86 -10.86 -1.21
CA PRO A 365 14.82 -9.91 -1.75
C PRO A 365 14.18 -8.54 -2.00
N LEU A 366 14.99 -7.48 -1.95
CA LEU A 366 14.53 -6.10 -2.14
C LEU A 366 14.36 -5.71 -3.61
N GLY A 367 14.93 -6.49 -4.53
CA GLY A 367 14.82 -6.23 -5.95
C GLY A 367 15.70 -7.14 -6.80
N HIS A 368 15.67 -6.89 -8.10
CA HIS A 368 16.37 -7.67 -9.12
C HIS A 368 17.04 -6.77 -10.15
N ILE A 369 18.15 -7.23 -10.72
CA ILE A 369 18.80 -6.61 -11.88
C ILE A 369 18.66 -7.57 -13.06
N ILE A 370 17.89 -7.19 -14.07
CA ILE A 370 17.70 -8.00 -15.28
C ILE A 370 18.77 -7.61 -16.30
N ASN A 371 19.47 -8.65 -16.82
CA ASN A 371 20.48 -8.55 -17.87
C ASN A 371 21.54 -7.46 -17.61
N LYS A 372 21.85 -7.17 -16.34
CA LYS A 372 22.77 -6.11 -15.86
C LYS A 372 22.38 -4.69 -16.27
N LYS A 373 21.17 -4.47 -16.79
CA LYS A 373 20.74 -3.21 -17.38
C LYS A 373 19.46 -2.63 -16.78
N ILE A 374 18.57 -3.47 -16.28
CA ILE A 374 17.26 -3.04 -15.81
C ILE A 374 17.14 -3.38 -14.32
N MET A 375 16.98 -2.36 -13.49
CA MET A 375 16.69 -2.53 -12.07
C MET A 375 15.17 -2.65 -11.87
N VAL A 376 14.75 -3.65 -11.10
CA VAL A 376 13.36 -3.87 -10.72
C VAL A 376 13.28 -3.84 -9.21
N VAL A 377 12.56 -2.85 -8.65
CA VAL A 377 12.34 -2.66 -7.21
C VAL A 377 10.91 -2.21 -6.95
N HIS A 378 10.40 -2.41 -5.75
CA HIS A 378 9.01 -2.11 -5.47
C HIS A 378 8.71 -0.60 -5.45
N GLY A 379 9.40 0.18 -4.62
CA GLY A 379 9.23 1.64 -4.49
C GLY A 379 10.10 2.41 -5.46
N GLY A 380 11.32 2.77 -5.08
CA GLY A 380 12.15 3.61 -5.92
C GLY A 380 13.61 3.69 -5.50
N ILE A 381 14.19 4.87 -5.62
CA ILE A 381 15.59 5.13 -5.37
C ILE A 381 15.78 6.07 -4.16
N PHE A 382 16.97 6.60 -3.94
CA PHE A 382 17.48 7.00 -2.64
C PHE A 382 17.55 8.51 -2.44
N SER A 383 17.43 8.94 -1.19
CA SER A 383 17.54 10.34 -0.76
C SER A 383 18.94 10.93 -0.95
N LYS A 384 19.95 10.06 -1.12
CA LYS A 384 21.37 10.46 -1.25
C LYS A 384 21.94 9.93 -2.57
N ASP A 385 22.85 10.70 -3.15
CA ASP A 385 23.68 10.24 -4.26
C ASP A 385 24.71 9.20 -3.80
N GLY A 386 25.23 8.44 -4.77
CA GLY A 386 26.33 7.50 -4.54
C GLY A 386 25.94 6.17 -3.92
N VAL A 387 24.65 5.86 -3.81
CA VAL A 387 24.21 4.51 -3.44
C VAL A 387 24.51 3.55 -4.58
N THR A 388 25.28 2.51 -4.28
CA THR A 388 25.74 1.51 -5.28
C THR A 388 24.94 0.22 -5.20
N LEU A 389 24.92 -0.54 -6.31
CA LEU A 389 24.27 -1.87 -6.34
C LEU A 389 24.87 -2.80 -5.27
N ASP A 390 26.19 -2.70 -4.99
CA ASP A 390 26.85 -3.52 -3.97
C ASP A 390 26.38 -3.19 -2.55
N GLN A 391 26.06 -1.94 -2.25
CA GLN A 391 25.47 -1.55 -0.97
C GLN A 391 24.07 -2.15 -0.83
N ILE A 392 23.25 -2.11 -1.88
CA ILE A 392 21.92 -2.70 -1.88
C ILE A 392 22.00 -4.24 -1.74
N LYS A 393 22.93 -4.90 -2.44
CA LYS A 393 23.15 -6.36 -2.33
C LYS A 393 23.50 -6.78 -0.90
N LYS A 394 24.22 -5.94 -0.15
CA LYS A 394 24.67 -6.18 1.23
C LYS A 394 23.68 -5.69 2.30
N GLU A 395 22.60 -4.99 1.91
CA GLU A 395 21.58 -4.52 2.86
C GLU A 395 21.00 -5.70 3.65
N ASN A 396 20.92 -5.55 4.97
CA ASN A 396 20.31 -6.56 5.83
C ASN A 396 18.77 -6.49 5.75
N ARG A 397 18.18 -7.34 4.92
CA ARG A 397 16.73 -7.44 4.75
C ARG A 397 16.04 -8.37 5.74
N PHE A 398 16.79 -9.18 6.50
CA PHE A 398 16.24 -10.19 7.42
C PHE A 398 15.65 -9.55 8.68
N ARG A 399 14.80 -8.56 8.50
CA ARG A 399 14.17 -7.76 9.56
C ARG A 399 12.89 -7.11 9.06
N GLU A 400 12.10 -6.56 9.98
CA GLU A 400 11.01 -5.65 9.62
C GLU A 400 11.56 -4.39 8.92
N ILE A 401 10.72 -3.77 8.07
CA ILE A 401 11.09 -2.57 7.32
C ILE A 401 11.36 -1.42 8.32
N PRO A 402 12.56 -0.83 8.31
CA PRO A 402 12.87 0.31 9.16
C PRO A 402 12.18 1.58 8.67
N ASP A 403 12.13 2.62 9.52
CA ASP A 403 11.50 3.89 9.16
C ASP A 403 12.35 4.70 8.17
N GLU A 404 13.66 4.46 8.07
CA GLU A 404 14.60 5.16 7.18
C GLU A 404 15.72 4.25 6.68
N GLY A 405 16.49 4.71 5.69
CA GLY A 405 17.64 4.01 5.10
C GLY A 405 17.30 3.27 3.81
N ILE A 406 18.31 2.59 3.24
CA ILE A 406 18.22 1.94 1.92
C ILE A 406 16.98 1.03 1.79
N MET A 407 16.73 0.20 2.80
CA MET A 407 15.60 -0.73 2.77
C MET A 407 14.25 0.00 2.82
N SER A 408 14.14 1.09 3.57
CA SER A 408 12.92 1.91 3.59
C SER A 408 12.71 2.61 2.25
N GLU A 409 13.74 3.27 1.75
CA GLU A 409 13.63 4.08 0.53
C GLU A 409 13.33 3.24 -0.71
N ILE A 410 13.97 2.06 -0.85
CA ILE A 410 13.74 1.16 -2.00
C ILE A 410 12.31 0.58 -2.04
N LEU A 411 11.60 0.56 -0.89
CA LEU A 411 10.23 0.05 -0.76
C LEU A 411 9.16 1.15 -0.75
N TRP A 412 9.54 2.43 -0.54
CA TRP A 412 8.56 3.50 -0.30
C TRP A 412 8.72 4.74 -1.20
N SER A 413 9.88 4.93 -1.87
CA SER A 413 10.10 6.13 -2.67
C SER A 413 9.28 6.10 -3.96
N ASP A 414 8.76 7.26 -4.37
CA ASP A 414 7.94 7.42 -5.57
C ASP A 414 8.60 8.38 -6.58
N PRO A 415 8.43 8.19 -7.89
CA PRO A 415 8.86 9.14 -8.91
C PRO A 415 7.94 10.36 -9.00
N SER A 416 8.47 11.47 -9.52
CA SER A 416 7.74 12.69 -9.83
C SER A 416 8.31 13.32 -11.10
N ASN A 417 7.49 14.07 -11.83
CA ASN A 417 7.99 14.89 -12.95
C ASN A 417 8.71 16.17 -12.49
N GLU A 418 8.66 16.50 -11.19
CA GLU A 418 9.43 17.60 -10.62
C GLU A 418 10.90 17.19 -10.48
N MET A 419 11.82 18.06 -10.91
CA MET A 419 13.26 17.83 -10.80
C MET A 419 13.72 17.82 -9.34
N GLY A 420 14.73 17.01 -9.03
CA GLY A 420 15.32 16.94 -7.70
C GLY A 420 14.63 15.93 -6.78
N ARG A 421 14.80 16.12 -5.48
CA ARG A 421 14.28 15.29 -4.40
C ARG A 421 13.33 16.09 -3.53
N HIS A 422 12.17 15.52 -3.24
CA HIS A 422 11.14 16.17 -2.44
C HIS A 422 10.65 15.24 -1.31
N PRO A 423 10.04 15.80 -0.25
CA PRO A 423 9.38 14.99 0.78
C PRO A 423 8.36 14.04 0.16
N SER A 424 8.28 12.84 0.67
CA SER A 424 7.31 11.84 0.21
C SER A 424 5.89 12.28 0.53
N LYS A 425 5.00 12.22 -0.46
CA LYS A 425 3.55 12.41 -0.28
C LYS A 425 2.95 11.36 0.68
N ARG A 426 3.60 10.19 0.79
CA ARG A 426 3.18 9.11 1.71
C ARG A 426 3.65 9.36 3.15
N GLY A 427 4.69 10.19 3.35
CA GLY A 427 5.31 10.43 4.67
C GLY A 427 6.39 9.41 5.05
N MET A 428 6.71 8.46 4.14
CA MET A 428 7.84 7.53 4.21
C MET A 428 8.54 7.50 2.84
N GLY A 429 9.85 7.19 2.82
CA GLY A 429 10.66 7.32 1.62
C GLY A 429 10.79 8.77 1.14
N MET A 430 10.94 8.96 -0.14
CA MET A 430 11.08 10.26 -0.78
C MET A 430 10.42 10.29 -2.17
N THR A 431 10.27 11.48 -2.72
CA THR A 431 9.89 11.67 -4.13
C THR A 431 11.12 12.10 -4.93
N PHE A 432 11.36 11.49 -6.10
CA PHE A 432 12.54 11.73 -6.93
C PHE A 432 12.16 12.10 -8.37
N GLY A 433 12.87 13.08 -8.93
CA GLY A 433 12.68 13.56 -10.30
C GLY A 433 13.43 12.75 -11.35
N PRO A 434 13.20 13.05 -12.64
CA PRO A 434 13.88 12.41 -13.78
C PRO A 434 15.41 12.55 -13.72
N ASP A 435 15.91 13.71 -13.29
CA ASP A 435 17.33 14.00 -13.12
C ASP A 435 18.01 13.11 -12.09
N VAL A 436 17.33 12.86 -10.97
CA VAL A 436 17.82 11.97 -9.91
C VAL A 436 17.86 10.52 -10.39
N ALA A 437 16.82 10.10 -11.12
CA ALA A 437 16.74 8.76 -11.69
C ALA A 437 17.84 8.55 -12.74
N GLU A 438 18.02 9.49 -13.67
CA GLU A 438 19.05 9.42 -14.72
C GLU A 438 20.46 9.34 -14.10
N LYS A 439 20.75 10.18 -13.10
CA LYS A 439 22.02 10.16 -12.39
C LYS A 439 22.28 8.82 -11.72
N PHE A 440 21.31 8.29 -10.95
CA PHE A 440 21.44 7.00 -10.27
C PHE A 440 21.70 5.85 -11.24
N LEU A 441 20.93 5.79 -12.34
CA LEU A 441 21.07 4.78 -13.36
C LEU A 441 22.46 4.84 -14.02
N LYS A 442 22.91 6.03 -14.40
CA LYS A 442 24.23 6.27 -14.98
C LYS A 442 25.36 5.87 -14.04
N ASP A 443 25.30 6.28 -12.78
CA ASP A 443 26.33 6.01 -11.78
C ASP A 443 26.47 4.49 -11.51
N ASN A 444 25.39 3.71 -11.72
CA ASN A 444 25.34 2.25 -11.54
C ASN A 444 25.40 1.43 -12.86
N GLY A 445 25.59 2.07 -14.01
CA GLY A 445 25.71 1.40 -15.32
C GLY A 445 24.40 0.76 -15.80
N LEU A 446 23.26 1.25 -15.30
CA LEU A 446 21.91 0.80 -15.65
C LEU A 446 21.29 1.67 -16.73
N ASP A 447 20.35 1.10 -17.48
CA ASP A 447 19.61 1.81 -18.53
C ASP A 447 18.21 2.21 -18.09
N LEU A 448 17.54 1.38 -17.26
CA LEU A 448 16.14 1.54 -16.88
C LEU A 448 15.89 1.15 -15.41
N LEU A 449 14.86 1.76 -14.84
CA LEU A 449 14.23 1.39 -13.57
C LEU A 449 12.77 0.98 -13.82
N ILE A 450 12.38 -0.23 -13.41
CA ILE A 450 10.99 -0.67 -13.34
C ILE A 450 10.60 -0.70 -11.87
N ARG A 451 9.46 -0.11 -11.54
CA ARG A 451 8.95 -0.04 -10.17
C ARG A 451 7.42 -0.23 -10.14
N SER A 452 6.85 -0.34 -8.98
CA SER A 452 5.42 -0.62 -8.74
C SER A 452 4.82 0.40 -7.75
N HIS A 453 4.09 -0.03 -6.70
CA HIS A 453 3.72 0.78 -5.53
C HIS A 453 2.71 1.92 -5.76
N GLU A 454 2.45 2.34 -6.98
CA GLU A 454 1.45 3.36 -7.30
C GLU A 454 0.42 2.85 -8.30
N VAL A 455 -0.87 3.01 -7.95
CA VAL A 455 -1.95 2.77 -8.91
C VAL A 455 -1.85 3.77 -10.05
N LYS A 456 -1.90 3.27 -11.28
CA LYS A 456 -1.90 4.09 -12.51
C LYS A 456 -3.14 3.76 -13.34
N GLN A 457 -3.81 4.78 -13.90
CA GLN A 457 -5.09 4.61 -14.59
C GLN A 457 -5.02 3.58 -15.73
N ASN A 458 -3.91 3.53 -16.46
CA ASN A 458 -3.70 2.56 -17.53
C ASN A 458 -2.94 1.30 -17.08
N GLY A 459 -2.75 1.09 -15.76
CA GLY A 459 -1.94 0.02 -15.20
C GLY A 459 -0.43 0.26 -15.28
N TYR A 460 0.00 1.30 -15.97
CA TYR A 460 1.40 1.71 -16.07
C TYR A 460 1.56 3.20 -16.32
N GLU A 461 2.74 3.70 -16.05
CA GLU A 461 3.16 5.07 -16.38
C GLU A 461 4.66 5.08 -16.69
N ILE A 462 5.07 5.95 -17.60
CA ILE A 462 6.47 6.18 -17.93
C ILE A 462 6.79 7.60 -17.51
N LEU A 463 7.77 7.75 -16.60
CA LEU A 463 8.24 9.05 -16.15
C LEU A 463 8.86 9.83 -17.32
N GLU A 464 8.77 11.14 -17.28
CA GLU A 464 9.44 12.01 -18.23
C GLU A 464 10.93 11.65 -18.38
N GLY A 465 11.43 11.61 -19.60
CA GLY A 465 12.78 11.09 -19.91
C GLY A 465 12.85 9.58 -20.20
N GLY A 466 11.75 8.81 -20.00
CA GLY A 466 11.63 7.42 -20.46
C GLY A 466 12.50 6.39 -19.73
N LYS A 467 13.05 6.75 -18.55
CA LYS A 467 13.99 5.90 -17.79
C LYS A 467 13.35 5.14 -16.63
N VAL A 468 12.17 5.55 -16.19
CA VAL A 468 11.45 4.94 -15.06
C VAL A 468 10.07 4.50 -15.53
N TYR A 469 9.77 3.23 -15.31
CA TYR A 469 8.48 2.60 -15.62
C TYR A 469 7.80 2.20 -14.32
N THR A 470 6.61 2.72 -14.07
CA THR A 470 5.72 2.23 -13.02
C THR A 470 4.79 1.19 -13.62
N VAL A 471 4.68 -0.01 -13.04
CA VAL A 471 3.76 -1.08 -13.42
C VAL A 471 2.91 -1.49 -12.23
N PHE A 472 1.60 -1.58 -12.44
CA PHE A 472 0.61 -1.93 -11.42
C PHE A 472 -0.31 -3.02 -11.97
N SER A 473 -0.38 -4.17 -11.33
CA SER A 473 -1.02 -5.38 -11.87
C SER A 473 -2.37 -5.72 -11.22
N ALA A 474 -2.91 -4.83 -10.37
CA ALA A 474 -4.22 -4.96 -9.74
C ALA A 474 -5.25 -4.04 -10.44
N PRO A 475 -6.00 -4.51 -11.46
CA PRO A 475 -7.00 -3.70 -12.15
C PRO A 475 -8.21 -3.43 -11.25
N ASN A 476 -8.97 -2.35 -11.53
CA ASN A 476 -10.09 -1.88 -10.70
C ASN A 476 -9.78 -1.94 -9.20
N TYR A 477 -8.63 -1.41 -8.82
CA TYR A 477 -8.05 -1.52 -7.49
C TYR A 477 -9.05 -1.22 -6.37
N CYS A 478 -9.10 -2.09 -5.36
CA CYS A 478 -10.07 -2.02 -4.26
C CYS A 478 -11.53 -1.99 -4.73
N ASP A 479 -11.88 -2.50 -5.92
CA ASP A 479 -13.21 -2.44 -6.55
C ASP A 479 -13.77 -1.03 -6.75
N GLN A 480 -12.90 -0.01 -6.81
CA GLN A 480 -13.31 1.40 -6.82
C GLN A 480 -12.56 2.28 -7.82
N MET A 481 -11.30 1.94 -8.16
CA MET A 481 -10.43 2.87 -8.87
C MET A 481 -10.64 2.86 -10.39
N GLY A 482 -11.27 1.84 -10.96
CA GLY A 482 -11.55 1.73 -12.39
C GLY A 482 -10.30 1.75 -13.28
N ASN A 483 -9.12 1.48 -12.73
CA ASN A 483 -7.86 1.42 -13.45
C ASN A 483 -7.70 0.07 -14.16
N LYS A 484 -6.87 0.06 -15.21
CA LYS A 484 -6.37 -1.19 -15.80
C LYS A 484 -5.26 -1.79 -14.97
N GLY A 485 -5.02 -3.10 -15.13
CA GLY A 485 -3.79 -3.75 -14.73
C GLY A 485 -2.79 -3.77 -15.89
N ALA A 486 -1.50 -3.90 -15.59
CA ALA A 486 -0.47 -4.08 -16.59
C ALA A 486 0.62 -5.05 -16.13
N TYR A 487 1.33 -5.66 -17.10
CA TYR A 487 2.60 -6.32 -16.91
C TYR A 487 3.56 -5.96 -18.05
N ILE A 488 4.86 -6.10 -17.82
CA ILE A 488 5.90 -5.73 -18.79
C ILE A 488 6.66 -7.00 -19.21
N ARG A 489 6.69 -7.28 -20.53
CA ARG A 489 7.55 -8.30 -21.10
C ARG A 489 8.87 -7.67 -21.54
N ILE A 490 9.96 -8.26 -21.14
CA ILE A 490 11.31 -7.79 -21.46
C ILE A 490 11.96 -8.86 -22.33
N ASN A 491 12.33 -8.47 -23.55
CA ASN A 491 12.98 -9.40 -24.48
C ASN A 491 14.51 -9.47 -24.24
N PRO A 492 15.22 -10.41 -24.89
CA PRO A 492 16.68 -10.56 -24.75
C PRO A 492 17.49 -9.29 -25.06
N GLU A 493 16.98 -8.40 -25.92
CA GLU A 493 17.60 -7.11 -26.26
C GLU A 493 17.24 -6.00 -25.27
N ASN A 494 16.60 -6.32 -24.14
CA ASN A 494 16.13 -5.39 -23.11
C ASN A 494 15.07 -4.39 -23.59
N LYS A 495 14.31 -4.72 -24.64
CA LYS A 495 13.17 -3.92 -25.08
C LYS A 495 11.94 -4.31 -24.25
N LEU A 496 11.24 -3.27 -23.78
CA LEU A 496 10.06 -3.42 -22.95
C LEU A 496 8.80 -3.43 -23.83
N ASN A 497 7.91 -4.39 -23.59
CA ASN A 497 6.59 -4.47 -24.19
C ASN A 497 5.55 -4.50 -23.06
N VAL A 498 4.84 -3.38 -22.86
CA VAL A 498 3.81 -3.25 -21.84
C VAL A 498 2.49 -3.83 -22.35
N GLN A 499 1.90 -4.72 -21.58
CA GLN A 499 0.58 -5.31 -21.84
C GLN A 499 -0.39 -4.84 -20.76
N THR A 500 -1.58 -4.43 -21.15
CA THR A 500 -2.64 -3.99 -20.22
C THR A 500 -3.83 -4.94 -20.24
N PHE A 501 -4.55 -5.01 -19.13
CA PHE A 501 -5.73 -5.86 -19.00
C PHE A 501 -6.78 -5.25 -18.06
N GLU A 502 -8.03 -5.61 -18.28
CA GLU A 502 -9.15 -5.21 -17.42
C GLU A 502 -9.32 -6.24 -16.29
N ALA A 503 -9.99 -5.83 -15.20
CA ALA A 503 -10.39 -6.71 -14.12
C ALA A 503 -11.33 -7.81 -14.61
N VAL A 504 -11.18 -9.00 -14.04
CA VAL A 504 -12.09 -10.10 -14.27
C VAL A 504 -13.11 -10.21 -13.13
N PRO A 505 -14.30 -10.79 -13.40
CA PRO A 505 -15.29 -11.04 -12.35
C PRO A 505 -14.72 -11.91 -11.22
N HIS A 506 -15.04 -11.56 -10.00
CA HIS A 506 -14.74 -12.34 -8.79
C HIS A 506 -16.03 -12.51 -7.95
N PRO A 507 -16.08 -13.42 -6.98
CA PRO A 507 -17.24 -13.58 -6.10
C PRO A 507 -17.59 -12.27 -5.39
N ASN A 508 -18.89 -11.97 -5.30
CA ASN A 508 -19.37 -10.77 -4.59
C ASN A 508 -19.25 -10.98 -3.07
N GLU A 509 -18.12 -10.63 -2.54
CA GLU A 509 -17.81 -10.67 -1.11
C GLU A 509 -17.70 -9.25 -0.54
N ALA A 510 -18.02 -9.11 0.75
CA ALA A 510 -17.85 -7.82 1.41
C ALA A 510 -16.36 -7.41 1.33
N PRO A 511 -16.05 -6.16 0.95
CA PRO A 511 -14.68 -5.68 0.91
C PRO A 511 -13.96 -5.90 2.24
N MET A 512 -12.68 -6.18 2.18
CA MET A 512 -11.83 -6.33 3.36
C MET A 512 -11.99 -5.14 4.31
N LYS A 513 -12.39 -5.42 5.56
CA LYS A 513 -12.47 -4.40 6.60
C LYS A 513 -11.09 -4.20 7.22
N TYR A 514 -10.41 -3.14 6.83
CA TYR A 514 -9.15 -2.73 7.43
C TYR A 514 -9.31 -1.41 8.22
N ILE A 515 -8.27 -1.01 8.94
CA ILE A 515 -8.33 0.15 9.87
C ILE A 515 -8.83 1.43 9.20
N ASN A 516 -8.59 1.60 7.89
CA ASN A 516 -9.11 2.76 7.15
C ASN A 516 -10.64 2.90 7.21
N ASN A 517 -11.41 1.82 7.36
CA ASN A 517 -12.87 1.90 7.54
C ASN A 517 -13.28 2.46 8.91
N TRP A 518 -12.33 2.65 9.85
CA TRP A 518 -12.58 3.33 11.14
C TRP A 518 -12.18 4.80 11.10
N MET A 519 -11.48 5.21 10.06
CA MET A 519 -10.91 6.56 9.95
C MET A 519 -11.86 7.53 9.27
N TYR A 520 -12.96 7.03 8.76
CA TYR A 520 -13.95 7.82 8.01
C TYR A 520 -15.26 7.97 8.75
#